data_05142b4cf79cf36213ec8b38b0036b2a
#
_entry.id   05142b4cf79cf36213ec8b38b0036b2a
#
_cell.length_a   1.000
_cell.length_b   1.000
_cell.length_c   1.000
_cell.angle_alpha   90.00
_cell.angle_beta   90.00
_cell.angle_gamma   90.00
#
_symmetry.space_group_name_H-M   'P 1'
#
loop_
_entity.id
_entity.type
_entity.pdbx_description
1 polymer ?
#
loop_
_entity_poly.entity_id
_entity_poly.type
_entity_poly.pdbx_seq_one_letter_code
_entity_poly.pdbx_strand_id
1 'polypeptide(L)'
;MAQPEEAHNSPTIFPKGFLWGSATSSHQVEGNVQNDWIAWEKEHAARLASEAKNKWASWQQKKFPEMFNIENYISGEGCDQFNRYEEDFDLAKNLGHNAHRFSIEWSRIEPEEGEFNMEAIEHYRNVLLALKSRGLEPFVTLWHWPNPIWIGQMGAWENKKTVTYFLRYAERMLREYKDLVTFWVPLNEPGTEVSLGYLFGNQP
;
A
#
# COMPACT_ATOMS: atom_id res chain seq x y z
N MET A 1 -27.09 7.12 -51.38
CA MET A 1 -26.06 7.72 -50.48
C MET A 1 -26.69 7.82 -49.10
N ALA A 2 -26.29 6.97 -48.20
CA ALA A 2 -26.73 7.03 -46.81
C ALA A 2 -25.96 8.17 -46.12
N GLN A 3 -26.65 9.05 -45.43
CA GLN A 3 -26.02 10.08 -44.62
C GLN A 3 -25.33 9.41 -43.44
N PRO A 4 -24.14 9.87 -43.02
CA PRO A 4 -23.51 9.35 -41.82
C PRO A 4 -24.39 9.70 -40.61
N GLU A 5 -24.73 8.68 -39.81
CA GLU A 5 -25.33 8.87 -38.48
C GLU A 5 -24.42 9.78 -37.65
N GLU A 6 -24.96 10.93 -37.25
CA GLU A 6 -24.33 11.79 -36.24
C GLU A 6 -24.19 10.97 -34.95
N ALA A 7 -22.95 10.65 -34.60
CA ALA A 7 -22.64 10.06 -33.32
C ALA A 7 -23.16 11.00 -32.23
N HIS A 8 -24.20 10.59 -31.52
CA HIS A 8 -24.71 11.29 -30.33
C HIS A 8 -23.59 11.39 -29.29
N ASN A 9 -22.87 12.50 -29.32
CA ASN A 9 -21.92 12.91 -28.31
C ASN A 9 -22.66 13.41 -27.04
N SER A 10 -23.52 12.59 -26.47
CA SER A 10 -24.06 12.86 -25.15
C SER A 10 -22.92 12.67 -24.14
N PRO A 11 -22.63 13.63 -23.25
CA PRO A 11 -21.59 13.45 -22.25
C PRO A 11 -21.93 12.21 -21.41
N THR A 12 -20.96 11.30 -21.31
CA THR A 12 -21.08 10.13 -20.43
C THR A 12 -21.10 10.64 -18.99
N ILE A 13 -22.26 10.58 -18.35
CA ILE A 13 -22.44 11.00 -16.96
C ILE A 13 -22.36 9.75 -16.08
N PHE A 14 -21.46 9.75 -15.11
CA PHE A 14 -21.38 8.67 -14.12
C PHE A 14 -22.59 8.70 -13.17
N PRO A 15 -23.02 7.55 -12.67
CA PRO A 15 -24.16 7.47 -11.74
C PRO A 15 -23.96 8.37 -10.50
N LYS A 16 -25.05 8.91 -9.98
CA LYS A 16 -25.01 9.65 -8.70
C LYS A 16 -24.43 8.76 -7.61
N GLY A 17 -23.47 9.28 -6.87
CA GLY A 17 -22.77 8.55 -5.80
C GLY A 17 -21.61 7.69 -6.28
N PHE A 18 -21.19 7.82 -7.55
CA PHE A 18 -19.97 7.17 -8.03
C PHE A 18 -18.75 7.68 -7.23
N LEU A 19 -17.89 6.72 -6.82
CA LEU A 19 -16.74 7.03 -6.00
C LEU A 19 -15.50 7.22 -6.87
N TRP A 20 -14.90 8.41 -6.75
CA TRP A 20 -13.66 8.80 -7.40
C TRP A 20 -12.57 8.93 -6.35
N GLY A 21 -11.42 8.33 -6.57
CA GLY A 21 -10.37 8.35 -5.57
C GLY A 21 -9.02 7.93 -6.09
N SER A 22 -8.07 7.94 -5.18
CA SER A 22 -6.73 7.41 -5.35
C SER A 22 -6.48 6.29 -4.35
N ALA A 23 -5.37 5.57 -4.55
CA ALA A 23 -4.95 4.48 -3.68
C ALA A 23 -3.47 4.63 -3.30
N THR A 24 -3.16 4.39 -2.04
CA THR A 24 -1.81 4.31 -1.50
C THR A 24 -1.60 2.99 -0.76
N SER A 25 -0.35 2.61 -0.54
CA SER A 25 -0.01 1.51 0.38
C SER A 25 0.98 1.99 1.44
N SER A 26 0.83 1.49 2.66
CA SER A 26 1.61 1.90 3.83
C SER A 26 3.12 1.88 3.57
N HIS A 27 3.64 0.76 3.09
CA HIS A 27 5.08 0.59 2.82
C HIS A 27 5.63 1.62 1.82
N GLN A 28 4.85 1.97 0.80
CA GLN A 28 5.30 2.87 -0.28
C GLN A 28 5.30 4.35 0.13
N VAL A 29 4.44 4.76 1.06
CA VAL A 29 4.23 6.18 1.32
C VAL A 29 4.42 6.62 2.76
N GLU A 30 4.21 5.74 3.75
CA GLU A 30 4.24 6.14 5.17
C GLU A 30 5.62 6.54 5.68
N GLY A 31 6.66 5.85 5.19
CA GLY A 31 8.04 6.04 5.67
C GLY A 31 8.34 5.38 7.02
N ASN A 32 9.61 5.10 7.24
CA ASN A 32 10.16 4.60 8.51
C ASN A 32 9.44 3.35 9.08
N VAL A 33 8.94 2.48 8.21
CA VAL A 33 8.33 1.21 8.61
C VAL A 33 9.38 0.16 8.93
N GLN A 34 9.01 -0.82 9.78
CA GLN A 34 9.86 -1.97 10.12
C GLN A 34 9.08 -3.25 9.78
N ASN A 35 9.34 -3.80 8.58
CA ASN A 35 8.68 -4.99 8.06
C ASN A 35 9.66 -5.86 7.29
N ASP A 36 9.23 -7.01 6.79
CA ASP A 36 10.06 -7.94 6.02
C ASP A 36 10.56 -7.33 4.70
N TRP A 37 9.79 -6.44 4.06
CA TRP A 37 10.18 -5.75 2.84
C TRP A 37 11.37 -4.82 3.07
N ILE A 38 11.35 -3.98 4.10
CA ILE A 38 12.48 -3.11 4.43
C ILE A 38 13.74 -3.92 4.78
N ALA A 39 13.57 -5.08 5.41
CA ALA A 39 14.68 -5.99 5.69
C ALA A 39 15.29 -6.53 4.39
N TRP A 40 14.43 -7.00 3.47
CA TRP A 40 14.83 -7.49 2.16
C TRP A 40 15.48 -6.40 1.29
N GLU A 41 14.90 -5.19 1.25
CA GLU A 41 15.47 -4.04 0.53
C GLU A 41 16.89 -3.76 0.99
N LYS A 42 17.11 -3.64 2.30
CA LYS A 42 18.47 -3.39 2.87
C LYS A 42 19.46 -4.50 2.53
N GLU A 43 19.03 -5.76 2.54
CA GLU A 43 19.88 -6.89 2.19
C GLU A 43 20.25 -6.90 0.70
N HIS A 44 19.32 -6.49 -0.18
CA HIS A 44 19.47 -6.66 -1.62
C HIS A 44 19.85 -5.37 -2.37
N ALA A 45 19.76 -4.20 -1.77
CA ALA A 45 19.98 -2.90 -2.41
C ALA A 45 21.31 -2.82 -3.17
N ALA A 46 22.42 -3.25 -2.56
CA ALA A 46 23.75 -3.23 -3.19
C ALA A 46 23.80 -4.15 -4.43
N ARG A 47 23.21 -5.35 -4.36
CA ARG A 47 23.10 -6.28 -5.48
C ARG A 47 22.28 -5.69 -6.61
N LEU A 48 21.08 -5.16 -6.32
CA LEU A 48 20.17 -4.58 -7.31
C LEU A 48 20.82 -3.39 -8.03
N ALA A 49 21.48 -2.48 -7.31
CA ALA A 49 22.21 -1.36 -7.90
C ALA A 49 23.35 -1.85 -8.82
N SER A 50 24.09 -2.88 -8.43
CA SER A 50 25.18 -3.45 -9.24
C SER A 50 24.68 -4.14 -10.52
N GLU A 51 23.53 -4.79 -10.47
CA GLU A 51 22.89 -5.50 -11.59
C GLU A 51 22.25 -4.53 -12.60
N ALA A 52 21.95 -3.30 -12.20
CA ALA A 52 21.25 -2.31 -13.04
C ALA A 52 21.90 -2.11 -14.41
N LYS A 53 23.23 -2.12 -14.48
CA LYS A 53 24.00 -1.98 -15.74
C LYS A 53 23.75 -3.11 -16.74
N ASN A 54 23.37 -4.30 -16.26
CA ASN A 54 23.11 -5.47 -17.11
C ASN A 54 21.60 -5.64 -17.38
N LYS A 55 20.74 -5.10 -16.50
CA LYS A 55 19.29 -5.23 -16.55
C LYS A 55 18.63 -4.20 -17.47
N TRP A 56 19.19 -2.97 -17.52
CA TRP A 56 18.58 -1.85 -18.22
C TRP A 56 19.35 -1.45 -19.48
N ALA A 57 18.61 -1.01 -20.52
CA ALA A 57 19.22 -0.55 -21.77
C ALA A 57 20.03 0.75 -21.57
N SER A 58 21.05 0.97 -22.41
CA SER A 58 21.97 2.13 -22.28
C SER A 58 21.28 3.50 -22.27
N TRP A 59 20.15 3.65 -22.97
CA TRP A 59 19.39 4.90 -22.95
C TRP A 59 18.67 5.11 -21.61
N GLN A 60 18.21 4.04 -20.95
CA GLN A 60 17.58 4.10 -19.63
C GLN A 60 18.63 4.46 -18.57
N GLN A 61 19.80 3.83 -18.64
CA GLN A 61 20.93 4.14 -17.75
C GLN A 61 21.37 5.60 -17.82
N LYS A 62 21.38 6.19 -19.03
CA LYS A 62 21.70 7.62 -19.22
C LYS A 62 20.61 8.54 -18.71
N LYS A 63 19.35 8.14 -18.84
CA LYS A 63 18.19 8.97 -18.45
C LYS A 63 17.91 8.90 -16.95
N PHE A 64 18.20 7.78 -16.31
CA PHE A 64 17.90 7.49 -14.90
C PHE A 64 19.16 6.97 -14.18
N PRO A 65 20.22 7.78 -14.03
CA PRO A 65 21.48 7.36 -13.39
C PRO A 65 21.31 6.97 -11.92
N GLU A 66 20.20 7.37 -11.30
CA GLU A 66 19.83 7.04 -9.92
C GLU A 66 19.71 5.54 -9.68
N MET A 67 19.49 4.74 -10.73
CA MET A 67 19.46 3.27 -10.63
C MET A 67 20.77 2.64 -10.15
N PHE A 68 21.88 3.39 -10.15
CA PHE A 68 23.16 2.93 -9.64
C PHE A 68 23.41 3.31 -8.18
N ASN A 69 22.53 4.12 -7.58
CA ASN A 69 22.61 4.48 -6.18
C ASN A 69 21.87 3.46 -5.32
N ILE A 70 22.58 2.88 -4.36
CA ILE A 70 22.06 1.86 -3.43
C ILE A 70 20.84 2.39 -2.64
N GLU A 71 20.87 3.65 -2.21
CA GLU A 71 19.82 4.26 -1.42
C GLU A 71 18.46 4.30 -2.16
N ASN A 72 18.45 4.30 -3.49
CA ASN A 72 17.22 4.28 -4.28
C ASN A 72 16.51 2.92 -4.33
N TYR A 73 17.10 1.91 -3.69
CA TYR A 73 16.50 0.59 -3.52
C TYR A 73 15.98 0.35 -2.09
N ILE A 74 15.95 1.40 -1.28
CA ILE A 74 15.48 1.36 0.11
C ILE A 74 14.37 2.40 0.26
N SER A 75 13.17 2.00 0.64
CA SER A 75 12.00 2.88 0.74
C SER A 75 12.16 4.01 1.77
N GLY A 76 12.93 3.78 2.85
CA GLY A 76 13.37 4.81 3.80
C GLY A 76 12.22 5.63 4.40
N GLU A 77 12.31 6.95 4.25
CA GLU A 77 11.29 7.88 4.76
C GLU A 77 10.05 7.95 3.86
N GLY A 78 10.14 7.44 2.62
CA GLY A 78 9.05 7.53 1.66
C GLY A 78 8.58 8.98 1.44
N CYS A 79 7.26 9.18 1.40
CA CYS A 79 6.64 10.51 1.35
C CYS A 79 6.30 11.04 2.76
N ASP A 80 6.67 10.32 3.81
CA ASP A 80 6.33 10.63 5.22
C ASP A 80 4.82 10.79 5.46
N GLN A 81 4.01 10.01 4.72
CA GLN A 81 2.54 10.10 4.84
C GLN A 81 2.06 9.76 6.24
N PHE A 82 2.79 8.92 7.00
CA PHE A 82 2.43 8.63 8.39
C PHE A 82 2.23 9.90 9.21
N ASN A 83 3.07 10.91 9.03
CA ASN A 83 2.97 12.19 9.72
C ASN A 83 2.17 13.24 8.93
N ARG A 84 2.11 13.12 7.59
CA ARG A 84 1.57 14.15 6.69
C ARG A 84 0.26 13.75 6.00
N TYR A 85 -0.43 12.73 6.48
CA TYR A 85 -1.66 12.22 5.86
C TYR A 85 -2.75 13.29 5.69
N GLU A 86 -2.82 14.28 6.59
CA GLU A 86 -3.80 15.35 6.48
C GLU A 86 -3.56 16.25 5.26
N GLU A 87 -2.29 16.58 4.98
CA GLU A 87 -1.91 17.36 3.79
C GLU A 87 -2.25 16.59 2.50
N ASP A 88 -1.96 15.29 2.46
CA ASP A 88 -2.24 14.43 1.31
C ASP A 88 -3.75 14.30 1.06
N PHE A 89 -4.55 14.22 2.12
CA PHE A 89 -6.01 14.16 2.00
C PHE A 89 -6.61 15.50 1.57
N ASP A 90 -6.02 16.62 1.96
CA ASP A 90 -6.39 17.93 1.45
C ASP A 90 -6.12 18.06 -0.05
N LEU A 91 -4.98 17.55 -0.53
CA LEU A 91 -4.67 17.46 -1.95
C LEU A 91 -5.67 16.58 -2.70
N ALA A 92 -5.98 15.38 -2.18
CA ALA A 92 -6.98 14.49 -2.76
C ALA A 92 -8.36 15.16 -2.86
N LYS A 93 -8.78 15.86 -1.80
CA LYS A 93 -10.03 16.59 -1.77
C LYS A 93 -10.06 17.73 -2.80
N ASN A 94 -8.97 18.48 -2.92
CA ASN A 94 -8.85 19.59 -3.89
C ASN A 94 -8.86 19.09 -5.34
N LEU A 95 -8.43 17.85 -5.59
CA LEU A 95 -8.55 17.18 -6.90
C LEU A 95 -9.98 16.67 -7.20
N GLY A 96 -10.93 16.87 -6.28
CA GLY A 96 -12.32 16.45 -6.46
C GLY A 96 -12.60 15.00 -6.08
N HIS A 97 -11.71 14.33 -5.35
CA HIS A 97 -11.95 13.00 -4.84
C HIS A 97 -13.07 12.98 -3.79
N ASN A 98 -13.79 11.87 -3.72
CA ASN A 98 -14.79 11.55 -2.69
C ASN A 98 -14.56 10.19 -2.03
N ALA A 99 -13.45 9.53 -2.37
CA ALA A 99 -12.99 8.27 -1.77
C ALA A 99 -11.46 8.24 -1.74
N HIS A 100 -10.91 7.46 -0.82
CA HIS A 100 -9.47 7.17 -0.76
C HIS A 100 -9.24 5.76 -0.26
N ARG A 101 -8.43 4.98 -0.98
CA ARG A 101 -7.97 3.67 -0.54
C ARG A 101 -6.59 3.78 0.06
N PHE A 102 -6.37 3.15 1.20
CA PHE A 102 -5.05 3.03 1.83
C PHE A 102 -4.92 1.68 2.52
N SER A 103 -3.72 1.28 2.89
CA SER A 103 -3.50 0.08 3.69
C SER A 103 -3.07 0.42 5.11
N ILE A 104 -3.48 -0.41 6.06
CA ILE A 104 -2.94 -0.40 7.42
C ILE A 104 -1.66 -1.24 7.42
N GLU A 105 -0.60 -0.71 8.01
CA GLU A 105 0.67 -1.43 8.13
C GLU A 105 0.60 -2.42 9.30
N TRP A 106 0.52 -3.72 8.98
CA TRP A 106 0.41 -4.78 9.99
C TRP A 106 1.58 -4.77 10.95
N SER A 107 2.80 -4.49 10.47
CA SER A 107 3.99 -4.43 11.32
C SER A 107 3.97 -3.31 12.36
N ARG A 108 3.23 -2.22 12.12
CA ARG A 108 3.00 -1.18 13.13
C ARG A 108 1.98 -1.59 14.16
N ILE A 109 0.94 -2.29 13.72
CA ILE A 109 -0.17 -2.73 14.58
C ILE A 109 0.26 -3.85 15.51
N GLU A 110 1.03 -4.83 15.00
CA GLU A 110 1.47 -6.01 15.72
C GLU A 110 2.96 -6.26 15.45
N PRO A 111 3.85 -5.43 16.03
CA PRO A 111 5.29 -5.51 15.81
C PRO A 111 5.91 -6.83 16.29
N GLU A 112 5.33 -7.44 17.33
CA GLU A 112 5.70 -8.75 17.87
C GLU A 112 4.45 -9.63 18.00
N GLU A 113 4.62 -10.96 17.98
CA GLU A 113 3.49 -11.89 18.03
C GLU A 113 2.57 -11.66 19.24
N GLY A 114 1.34 -11.25 18.97
CA GLY A 114 0.30 -11.01 19.97
C GLY A 114 0.39 -9.67 20.70
N GLU A 115 1.42 -8.88 20.46
CA GLU A 115 1.61 -7.55 21.06
C GLU A 115 1.07 -6.45 20.16
N PHE A 116 -0.13 -5.96 20.49
CA PHE A 116 -0.78 -4.90 19.74
C PHE A 116 -0.35 -3.52 20.21
N ASN A 117 0.16 -2.72 19.28
CA ASN A 117 0.54 -1.33 19.52
C ASN A 117 -0.69 -0.42 19.50
N MET A 118 -1.11 0.04 20.69
CA MET A 118 -2.28 0.88 20.87
C MET A 118 -2.09 2.30 20.27
N GLU A 119 -0.87 2.82 20.26
CA GLU A 119 -0.57 4.12 19.65
C GLU A 119 -0.74 4.06 18.12
N ALA A 120 -0.30 2.98 17.49
CA ALA A 120 -0.53 2.76 16.06
C ALA A 120 -2.01 2.58 15.73
N ILE A 121 -2.75 1.85 16.57
CA ILE A 121 -4.21 1.70 16.41
C ILE A 121 -4.91 3.07 16.49
N GLU A 122 -4.56 3.89 17.46
CA GLU A 122 -5.13 5.24 17.61
C GLU A 122 -4.72 6.15 16.43
N HIS A 123 -3.49 6.04 15.95
CA HIS A 123 -3.03 6.78 14.78
C HIS A 123 -3.91 6.49 13.55
N TYR A 124 -4.15 5.21 13.21
CA TYR A 124 -5.02 4.87 12.07
C TYR A 124 -6.48 5.25 12.29
N ARG A 125 -6.95 5.31 13.54
CA ARG A 125 -8.26 5.89 13.84
C ARG A 125 -8.29 7.37 13.46
N ASN A 126 -7.24 8.12 13.79
CA ASN A 126 -7.12 9.54 13.41
C ASN A 126 -7.03 9.72 11.90
N VAL A 127 -6.30 8.87 11.19
CA VAL A 127 -6.27 8.83 9.71
C VAL A 127 -7.68 8.66 9.12
N LEU A 128 -8.47 7.72 9.66
CA LEU A 128 -9.85 7.48 9.24
C LEU A 128 -10.77 8.68 9.52
N LEU A 129 -10.64 9.29 10.69
CA LEU A 129 -11.38 10.50 11.04
C LEU A 129 -11.04 11.67 10.14
N ALA A 130 -9.76 11.83 9.78
CA ALA A 130 -9.30 12.86 8.85
C ALA A 130 -9.89 12.68 7.44
N LEU A 131 -9.99 11.44 6.94
CA LEU A 131 -10.69 11.13 5.67
C LEU A 131 -12.17 11.51 5.75
N LYS A 132 -12.87 11.03 6.78
CA LYS A 132 -14.30 11.28 6.97
C LYS A 132 -14.62 12.78 7.10
N SER A 133 -13.81 13.54 7.83
CA SER A 133 -14.01 15.00 7.99
C SER A 133 -13.92 15.76 6.66
N ARG A 134 -13.18 15.22 5.69
CA ARG A 134 -13.04 15.77 4.34
C ARG A 134 -14.08 15.24 3.34
N GLY A 135 -14.95 14.33 3.79
CA GLY A 135 -15.94 13.67 2.92
C GLY A 135 -15.28 12.70 1.92
N LEU A 136 -14.14 12.13 2.29
CA LEU A 136 -13.47 11.05 1.57
C LEU A 136 -13.89 9.72 2.18
N GLU A 137 -14.57 8.87 1.40
CA GLU A 137 -14.97 7.53 1.87
C GLU A 137 -13.74 6.62 1.93
N PRO A 138 -13.40 6.04 3.10
CA PRO A 138 -12.24 5.18 3.23
C PRO A 138 -12.48 3.78 2.68
N PHE A 139 -11.52 3.29 1.88
CA PHE A 139 -11.37 1.90 1.49
C PHE A 139 -10.12 1.36 2.19
N VAL A 140 -10.28 0.48 3.15
CA VAL A 140 -9.17 0.01 3.98
C VAL A 140 -8.67 -1.35 3.51
N THR A 141 -7.41 -1.39 3.08
CA THR A 141 -6.71 -2.62 2.76
C THR A 141 -6.02 -3.16 4.01
N LEU A 142 -6.32 -4.41 4.38
CA LEU A 142 -5.73 -5.02 5.58
C LEU A 142 -4.31 -5.52 5.33
N TRP A 143 -4.04 -6.11 4.16
CA TRP A 143 -2.72 -6.59 3.80
C TRP A 143 -2.34 -6.13 2.38
N HIS A 144 -1.19 -5.45 2.28
CA HIS A 144 -0.67 -4.93 1.01
C HIS A 144 0.79 -5.34 0.83
N TRP A 145 1.06 -6.65 0.98
CA TRP A 145 2.29 -7.43 0.79
C TRP A 145 3.21 -7.50 2.02
N PRO A 146 3.73 -6.39 2.59
CA PRO A 146 4.62 -6.51 3.72
C PRO A 146 3.99 -7.20 4.94
N ASN A 147 4.80 -8.00 5.61
CA ASN A 147 4.45 -8.65 6.86
C ASN A 147 5.30 -8.09 8.02
N PRO A 148 4.85 -8.20 9.28
CA PRO A 148 5.73 -8.04 10.41
C PRO A 148 6.97 -8.93 10.29
N ILE A 149 8.13 -8.45 10.78
CA ILE A 149 9.40 -9.18 10.67
C ILE A 149 9.27 -10.60 11.24
N TRP A 150 8.56 -10.78 12.37
CA TRP A 150 8.37 -12.09 12.99
C TRP A 150 7.55 -13.07 12.12
N ILE A 151 6.61 -12.57 11.31
CA ILE A 151 5.88 -13.37 10.30
C ILE A 151 6.84 -13.78 9.17
N GLY A 152 7.65 -12.83 8.65
CA GLY A 152 8.66 -13.13 7.63
C GLY A 152 9.65 -14.19 8.10
N GLN A 153 10.16 -14.06 9.33
CA GLN A 153 11.11 -15.02 9.94
C GLN A 153 10.55 -16.43 10.11
N MET A 154 9.24 -16.59 10.22
CA MET A 154 8.62 -17.91 10.33
C MET A 154 8.20 -18.51 8.98
N GLY A 155 8.55 -17.88 7.85
CA GLY A 155 8.26 -18.36 6.49
C GLY A 155 7.02 -17.75 5.86
N ALA A 156 6.58 -16.58 6.35
CA ALA A 156 5.47 -15.80 5.77
C ALA A 156 4.27 -16.69 5.38
N TRP A 157 3.74 -16.56 4.17
CA TRP A 157 2.56 -17.29 3.72
C TRP A 157 2.79 -18.77 3.41
N GLU A 158 4.03 -19.27 3.35
CA GLU A 158 4.33 -20.70 3.30
C GLU A 158 3.98 -21.40 4.63
N ASN A 159 4.00 -20.65 5.73
CA ASN A 159 3.62 -21.16 7.04
C ASN A 159 2.10 -21.03 7.23
N LYS A 160 1.42 -22.19 7.36
CA LYS A 160 -0.04 -22.21 7.56
C LYS A 160 -0.54 -21.42 8.78
N LYS A 161 0.31 -21.22 9.79
CA LYS A 161 -0.04 -20.39 10.96
C LYS A 161 -0.25 -18.92 10.61
N THR A 162 0.36 -18.42 9.53
CA THR A 162 0.19 -17.03 9.06
C THR A 162 -1.28 -16.70 8.83
N VAL A 163 -2.07 -17.65 8.31
CA VAL A 163 -3.52 -17.47 8.15
C VAL A 163 -4.19 -17.18 9.51
N THR A 164 -3.82 -17.90 10.56
CA THR A 164 -4.39 -17.69 11.91
C THR A 164 -4.01 -16.32 12.46
N TYR A 165 -2.75 -15.92 12.28
CA TYR A 165 -2.25 -14.62 12.71
C TYR A 165 -2.89 -13.47 11.94
N PHE A 166 -3.01 -13.62 10.62
CA PHE A 166 -3.71 -12.64 9.79
C PHE A 166 -5.18 -12.49 10.19
N LEU A 167 -5.88 -13.58 10.48
CA LEU A 167 -7.27 -13.52 10.95
C LEU A 167 -7.37 -12.80 12.31
N ARG A 168 -6.46 -13.04 13.24
CA ARG A 168 -6.38 -12.32 14.53
C ARG A 168 -6.18 -10.82 14.33
N TYR A 169 -5.23 -10.43 13.48
CA TYR A 169 -4.99 -9.05 13.11
C TYR A 169 -6.23 -8.41 12.44
N ALA A 170 -6.78 -9.08 11.43
CA ALA A 170 -7.95 -8.60 10.69
C ALA A 170 -9.15 -8.40 11.63
N GLU A 171 -9.43 -9.36 12.51
CA GLU A 171 -10.51 -9.26 13.50
C GLU A 171 -10.29 -8.06 14.43
N ARG A 172 -9.04 -7.82 14.84
CA ARG A 172 -8.71 -6.66 15.66
C ARG A 172 -9.00 -5.36 14.90
N MET A 173 -8.57 -5.20 13.66
CA MET A 173 -8.82 -4.01 12.86
C MET A 173 -10.30 -3.78 12.61
N LEU A 174 -11.04 -4.83 12.28
CA LEU A 174 -12.49 -4.74 12.10
C LEU A 174 -13.20 -4.27 13.38
N ARG A 175 -12.81 -4.75 14.54
CA ARG A 175 -13.39 -4.32 15.83
C ARG A 175 -13.09 -2.84 16.12
N GLU A 176 -11.85 -2.41 15.86
CA GLU A 176 -11.42 -1.05 16.17
C GLU A 176 -12.07 0.01 15.26
N TYR A 177 -12.35 -0.33 13.99
CA TYR A 177 -12.74 0.68 13.00
C TYR A 177 -14.10 0.44 12.35
N LYS A 178 -14.90 -0.53 12.80
CA LYS A 178 -16.24 -0.84 12.23
C LYS A 178 -17.21 0.34 12.19
N ASP A 179 -17.00 1.32 13.04
CA ASP A 179 -17.78 2.55 13.12
C ASP A 179 -17.41 3.60 12.06
N LEU A 180 -16.22 3.46 11.46
CA LEU A 180 -15.64 4.40 10.50
C LEU A 180 -15.53 3.84 9.08
N VAL A 181 -15.42 2.51 8.93
CA VAL A 181 -15.09 1.85 7.67
C VAL A 181 -16.23 0.99 7.17
N THR A 182 -16.67 1.26 5.94
CA THR A 182 -17.67 0.46 5.22
C THR A 182 -17.02 -0.52 4.25
N PHE A 183 -15.92 -0.09 3.59
CA PHE A 183 -15.27 -0.85 2.52
C PHE A 183 -13.92 -1.42 2.96
N TRP A 184 -13.86 -2.75 2.99
CA TRP A 184 -12.68 -3.50 3.37
C TRP A 184 -12.11 -4.28 2.17
N VAL A 185 -10.82 -4.21 1.98
CA VAL A 185 -10.06 -5.00 1.00
C VAL A 185 -9.14 -5.92 1.79
N PRO A 186 -9.45 -7.20 1.93
CA PRO A 186 -8.65 -8.10 2.77
C PRO A 186 -7.20 -8.21 2.31
N LEU A 187 -6.99 -8.45 1.02
CA LEU A 187 -5.67 -8.69 0.43
C LEU A 187 -5.52 -7.88 -0.86
N ASN A 188 -4.39 -7.23 -1.06
CA ASN A 188 -4.03 -6.62 -2.34
C ASN A 188 -3.26 -7.62 -3.20
N GLU A 189 -3.77 -7.86 -4.42
CA GLU A 189 -3.09 -8.62 -5.48
C GLU A 189 -2.34 -9.89 -4.99
N PRO A 190 -3.00 -10.83 -4.31
CA PRO A 190 -2.31 -12.00 -3.77
C PRO A 190 -1.66 -12.87 -4.86
N GLY A 191 -2.20 -12.85 -6.10
CA GLY A 191 -1.60 -13.54 -7.24
C GLY A 191 -0.26 -12.95 -7.68
N THR A 192 -0.09 -11.63 -7.57
CA THR A 192 1.17 -10.94 -7.87
C THR A 192 2.22 -11.31 -6.83
N GLU A 193 1.87 -11.31 -5.56
CA GLU A 193 2.75 -11.74 -4.48
C GLU A 193 3.22 -13.19 -4.65
N VAL A 194 2.30 -14.10 -4.92
CA VAL A 194 2.65 -15.51 -5.18
C VAL A 194 3.61 -15.64 -6.36
N SER A 195 3.40 -14.87 -7.43
CA SER A 195 4.24 -14.95 -8.63
C SER A 195 5.62 -14.34 -8.40
N LEU A 196 5.69 -13.13 -7.87
CA LEU A 196 6.95 -12.39 -7.75
C LEU A 196 7.78 -12.81 -6.54
N GLY A 197 7.14 -13.09 -5.41
CA GLY A 197 7.82 -13.56 -4.19
C GLY A 197 8.17 -15.03 -4.30
N TYR A 198 7.16 -15.89 -4.36
CA TYR A 198 7.36 -17.35 -4.19
C TYR A 198 7.77 -18.09 -5.47
N LEU A 199 7.31 -17.65 -6.66
CA LEU A 199 7.66 -18.34 -7.90
C LEU A 199 8.97 -17.81 -8.52
N PHE A 200 9.16 -16.48 -8.54
CA PHE A 200 10.32 -15.88 -9.18
C PHE A 200 11.38 -15.41 -8.18
N GLY A 201 11.08 -15.27 -6.90
CA GLY A 201 12.01 -14.82 -5.86
C GLY A 201 12.55 -13.41 -6.09
N ASN A 202 11.74 -12.53 -6.66
CA ASN A 202 12.13 -11.16 -6.99
C ASN A 202 11.80 -10.16 -5.88
N GLN A 203 11.09 -10.59 -4.85
CA GLN A 203 10.67 -9.83 -3.67
C GLN A 203 10.53 -10.76 -2.46
N PRO A 204 10.37 -10.26 -1.24
CA PRO A 204 10.28 -11.07 -0.02
C PRO A 204 9.20 -12.14 -0.09
#